data_1ca88ed47a469569cdea61373150cd64
#
_entry.id   1ca88ed47a469569cdea61373150cd64
#
_cell.length_a   1.000
_cell.length_b   1.000
_cell.length_c   1.000
_cell.angle_alpha   90.00
_cell.angle_beta   90.00
_cell.angle_gamma   90.00
#
_symmetry.space_group_name_H-M   'P 1'
#
loop_
_entity.id
_entity.type
_entity.pdbx_description
1 polymer ?
#
loop_
_entity_poly.entity_id
_entity_poly.type
_entity_poly.pdbx_seq_one_letter_code
_entity_poly.pdbx_strand_id
1 'polypeptide(L)'
;MRSQSIAAALSLGLAALALHDQFPINTVGETNVRPLDVTILNPDHAYGVSSNSEQWKFDEHPPENATGNLIFDTVHSLLQHWPNTRYRNGHNIVPGVIPTGTLLYHGTNGSHMIPSEPEWTSTDPEHSIFFARGNGSGWHLTLAATRPLKVLYFDGSSAYKLSKGTMDMQDIVAWGEPRPERSFDERDRIDSLCTWGKEFGIDGFVRMEMDFEVMLCDFTAGVEVVSFLHLALPKDERPSRHPTPLDSDTGARTFEVVHSGSWHNRYPGESRIVLDLTGLISFYDTALAPSLIPVRVGLERCDHRVLGISSDDISRVMEALIKIITRPHPVGSGIDWKTLTHVIVDRYADRLELMQYLLNFTSSDPQELLHQAKLAQTQLRVMLTPYLLHSTIVPTAVTSDVDASQWAFPIFRLCAITHTSEMINQIPLMTSSERLLLTAVEDTTREICRVTTNMWANGVMSGLDSLFHVERNVDREVTRLMNDWRQDVKKLMSWLDWSVWVKCRPACSTEEICYLPTPRPRRPPPQSLNNALEAKSFTDRVGPPPEGLAIADSPFFYVTPEEDLRKPQPMCLRRLQPYE
;
A
#
# COMPACT_ATOMS: atom_id res chain seq x y z
N MET A 1 47.92 -36.38 4.87
CA MET A 1 46.53 -36.33 5.42
C MET A 1 46.51 -35.83 6.86
N ARG A 2 47.11 -34.69 7.17
CA ARG A 2 47.06 -34.06 8.53
C ARG A 2 47.09 -32.53 8.53
N SER A 3 46.81 -31.89 7.39
CA SER A 3 46.86 -30.41 7.32
C SER A 3 45.52 -29.70 7.05
N GLN A 4 44.44 -30.46 6.86
CA GLN A 4 43.11 -29.86 6.60
C GLN A 4 42.22 -29.70 7.84
N SER A 5 42.57 -30.34 8.96
CA SER A 5 41.72 -30.28 10.19
C SER A 5 42.02 -29.07 11.10
N ILE A 6 43.12 -28.35 10.87
CA ILE A 6 43.51 -27.19 11.70
C ILE A 6 42.88 -25.88 11.16
N ALA A 7 42.64 -25.78 9.86
CA ALA A 7 42.03 -24.58 9.26
C ALA A 7 40.53 -24.42 9.59
N ALA A 8 39.80 -25.53 9.76
CA ALA A 8 38.39 -25.51 10.12
C ALA A 8 38.13 -25.13 11.59
N ALA A 9 39.07 -25.43 12.49
CA ALA A 9 38.94 -25.08 13.90
C ALA A 9 39.27 -23.60 14.19
N LEU A 10 40.11 -22.97 13.36
CA LEU A 10 40.42 -21.54 13.49
C LEU A 10 39.34 -20.62 12.93
N SER A 11 38.59 -21.07 11.92
CA SER A 11 37.45 -20.28 11.38
C SER A 11 36.21 -20.27 12.29
N LEU A 12 36.00 -21.32 13.06
CA LEU A 12 34.90 -21.39 14.07
C LEU A 12 35.25 -20.59 15.35
N GLY A 13 36.51 -20.47 15.69
CA GLY A 13 36.96 -19.67 16.84
C GLY A 13 36.85 -18.16 16.60
N LEU A 14 37.08 -17.68 15.37
CA LEU A 14 36.96 -16.27 15.02
C LEU A 14 35.50 -15.79 14.88
N ALA A 15 34.58 -16.66 14.47
CA ALA A 15 33.14 -16.34 14.42
C ALA A 15 32.51 -16.25 15.83
N ALA A 16 33.02 -16.99 16.82
CA ALA A 16 32.54 -16.92 18.20
C ALA A 16 33.08 -15.69 18.97
N LEU A 17 34.21 -15.12 18.57
CA LEU A 17 34.75 -13.90 19.19
C LEU A 17 34.09 -12.62 18.68
N ALA A 18 33.50 -12.62 17.47
CA ALA A 18 32.80 -11.46 16.93
C ALA A 18 31.42 -11.22 17.55
N LEU A 19 30.89 -12.18 18.30
CA LEU A 19 29.59 -12.07 18.98
C LEU A 19 29.67 -11.54 20.43
N HIS A 20 30.88 -11.29 20.95
CA HIS A 20 31.07 -10.89 22.35
C HIS A 20 31.39 -9.41 22.58
N ASP A 21 31.54 -8.61 21.52
CA ASP A 21 31.83 -7.18 21.64
C ASP A 21 30.60 -6.29 21.40
N GLN A 22 29.42 -6.71 21.89
CA GLN A 22 28.35 -5.76 22.15
C GLN A 22 28.61 -5.13 23.53
N PHE A 23 29.32 -4.00 23.53
CA PHE A 23 29.44 -3.20 24.74
C PHE A 23 28.04 -2.75 25.16
N PRO A 24 27.63 -2.94 26.43
CA PRO A 24 26.42 -2.31 26.93
C PRO A 24 26.60 -0.79 26.79
N ILE A 25 25.60 -0.13 26.25
CA ILE A 25 25.56 1.34 26.24
C ILE A 25 25.59 1.77 27.69
N ASN A 26 26.75 2.22 28.16
CA ASN A 26 26.86 2.87 29.47
C ASN A 26 26.10 4.18 29.38
N THR A 27 24.91 4.21 29.92
CA THR A 27 24.19 5.45 30.25
C THR A 27 24.95 6.12 31.38
N VAL A 28 25.95 6.93 31.05
CA VAL A 28 26.52 7.89 32.00
C VAL A 28 25.53 9.04 32.08
N GLY A 29 24.78 9.05 33.13
CA GLY A 29 23.86 10.12 33.47
C GLY A 29 22.89 9.61 34.52
N GLU A 30 23.28 9.76 35.82
CA GLU A 30 22.32 9.70 36.91
C GLU A 30 21.31 10.82 36.74
N THR A 31 20.29 10.60 35.95
CA THR A 31 19.02 11.29 36.11
C THR A 31 18.24 10.49 37.14
N ASN A 32 17.82 11.15 38.22
CA ASN A 32 16.87 10.64 39.17
C ASN A 32 15.58 10.20 38.46
N VAL A 33 15.62 9.02 37.86
CA VAL A 33 14.41 8.32 37.43
C VAL A 33 13.77 7.84 38.71
N ARG A 34 12.71 8.50 39.16
CA ARG A 34 11.80 7.93 40.14
C ARG A 34 11.48 6.51 39.66
N PRO A 35 11.55 5.49 40.53
CA PRO A 35 11.06 4.16 40.18
C PRO A 35 9.64 4.38 39.64
N LEU A 36 9.38 3.97 38.42
CA LEU A 36 8.01 3.79 37.95
C LEU A 36 7.39 2.84 38.98
N ASP A 37 6.50 3.38 39.81
CA ASP A 37 5.58 2.58 40.59
C ASP A 37 4.81 1.74 39.54
N VAL A 38 5.30 0.54 39.32
CA VAL A 38 4.55 -0.48 38.59
C VAL A 38 3.41 -0.86 39.52
N THR A 39 2.44 0.02 39.64
CA THR A 39 1.13 -0.33 40.10
C THR A 39 0.68 -1.37 39.11
N ILE A 40 0.57 -2.62 39.54
CA ILE A 40 -0.11 -3.67 38.78
C ILE A 40 -1.50 -3.11 38.54
N LEU A 41 -1.69 -2.50 37.38
CA LEU A 41 -2.97 -1.95 36.95
C LEU A 41 -3.89 -3.17 36.90
N ASN A 42 -4.75 -3.29 37.91
CA ASN A 42 -5.86 -4.21 37.85
C ASN A 42 -6.61 -3.86 36.55
N PRO A 43 -6.75 -4.78 35.58
CA PRO A 43 -7.36 -4.49 34.27
C PRO A 43 -8.71 -3.79 34.38
N ASP A 44 -9.41 -3.97 35.51
CA ASP A 44 -10.72 -3.41 35.78
C ASP A 44 -10.67 -1.90 36.19
N HIS A 45 -9.51 -1.36 36.58
CA HIS A 45 -9.38 0.04 37.01
C HIS A 45 -8.64 0.95 36.04
N ALA A 46 -7.95 0.42 35.03
CA ALA A 46 -7.12 1.21 34.12
C ALA A 46 -7.94 2.04 33.12
N TYR A 47 -9.19 1.68 32.88
CA TYR A 47 -10.03 2.34 31.88
C TYR A 47 -11.38 2.69 32.49
N GLY A 48 -11.59 3.96 32.80
CA GLY A 48 -12.89 4.54 33.18
C GLY A 48 -13.94 4.49 32.06
N VAL A 49 -13.83 3.55 31.17
CA VAL A 49 -14.84 3.22 30.16
C VAL A 49 -15.77 2.20 30.79
N SER A 50 -17.02 2.59 30.95
CA SER A 50 -18.14 1.76 31.35
C SER A 50 -17.95 0.31 30.87
N SER A 51 -18.04 -0.64 31.80
CA SER A 51 -17.95 -2.07 31.58
C SER A 51 -19.16 -2.63 30.80
N ASN A 52 -19.54 -1.98 29.69
CA ASN A 52 -20.59 -2.48 28.81
C ASN A 52 -20.04 -3.67 28.03
N SER A 53 -20.23 -4.88 28.58
CA SER A 53 -20.02 -6.16 27.88
C SER A 53 -20.83 -6.23 26.56
N GLU A 54 -21.80 -5.36 26.37
CA GLU A 54 -22.60 -5.23 25.14
C GLU A 54 -21.81 -4.76 23.91
N GLN A 55 -20.66 -4.12 24.08
CA GLN A 55 -19.84 -3.60 22.96
C GLN A 55 -18.93 -4.65 22.30
N TRP A 56 -18.70 -5.82 22.92
CA TRP A 56 -17.66 -6.77 22.50
C TRP A 56 -18.26 -8.12 22.11
N LYS A 57 -19.17 -8.10 21.14
CA LYS A 57 -19.84 -9.31 20.63
C LYS A 57 -19.17 -9.83 19.37
N PHE A 58 -19.11 -11.14 19.22
CA PHE A 58 -18.53 -11.77 18.03
C PHE A 58 -19.44 -11.74 16.80
N ASP A 59 -20.73 -11.51 16.97
CA ASP A 59 -21.72 -11.35 15.89
C ASP A 59 -21.83 -9.92 15.36
N GLU A 60 -21.14 -8.96 15.97
CA GLU A 60 -21.13 -7.57 15.54
C GLU A 60 -20.08 -7.34 14.43
N HIS A 61 -20.52 -7.49 13.20
CA HIS A 61 -19.69 -7.26 12.01
C HIS A 61 -19.57 -5.76 11.68
N PRO A 62 -18.46 -5.36 10.99
CA PRO A 62 -18.39 -4.00 10.44
C PRO A 62 -19.59 -3.70 9.54
N PRO A 63 -20.14 -2.47 9.58
CA PRO A 63 -21.18 -2.04 8.66
C PRO A 63 -20.77 -2.19 7.19
N GLU A 64 -21.71 -2.46 6.29
CA GLU A 64 -21.43 -2.62 4.86
C GLU A 64 -20.79 -1.38 4.21
N ASN A 65 -21.06 -0.20 4.76
CA ASN A 65 -20.49 1.07 4.32
C ASN A 65 -19.27 1.50 5.14
N ALA A 66 -18.73 0.64 6.01
CA ALA A 66 -17.51 0.93 6.74
C ALA A 66 -16.32 1.08 5.79
N THR A 67 -15.52 2.11 6.01
CA THR A 67 -14.34 2.44 5.20
C THR A 67 -13.05 2.46 6.00
N GLY A 68 -13.09 2.12 7.30
CA GLY A 68 -11.93 2.13 8.18
C GLY A 68 -10.80 1.23 7.69
N ASN A 69 -11.11 0.01 7.23
CA ASN A 69 -10.14 -0.90 6.62
C ASN A 69 -9.50 -0.32 5.34
N LEU A 70 -10.25 0.43 4.53
CA LEU A 70 -9.76 1.05 3.30
C LEU A 70 -8.80 2.20 3.63
N ILE A 71 -9.19 3.06 4.59
CA ILE A 71 -8.33 4.15 5.08
C ILE A 71 -7.05 3.57 5.70
N PHE A 72 -7.17 2.54 6.53
CA PHE A 72 -6.03 1.86 7.15
C PHE A 72 -5.03 1.36 6.10
N ASP A 73 -5.49 0.59 5.10
CA ASP A 73 -4.61 0.02 4.09
C ASP A 73 -4.03 1.09 3.16
N THR A 74 -4.80 2.14 2.81
CA THR A 74 -4.25 3.24 2.00
C THR A 74 -3.14 4.00 2.74
N VAL A 75 -3.27 4.22 4.05
CA VAL A 75 -2.22 4.85 4.88
C VAL A 75 -0.98 3.96 4.99
N HIS A 76 -1.17 2.67 5.24
CA HIS A 76 -0.08 1.70 5.19
C HIS A 76 0.66 1.72 3.86
N SER A 77 -0.06 1.92 2.76
CA SER A 77 0.40 1.82 1.37
C SER A 77 0.96 3.13 0.78
N LEU A 78 0.90 4.25 1.49
CA LEU A 78 1.37 5.54 1.00
C LEU A 78 2.84 5.47 0.57
N LEU A 79 3.13 6.04 -0.60
CA LEU A 79 4.46 6.04 -1.22
C LEU A 79 5.02 4.64 -1.54
N GLN A 80 4.18 3.62 -1.63
CA GLN A 80 4.56 2.29 -2.11
C GLN A 80 4.06 2.07 -3.54
N HIS A 81 4.90 1.49 -4.39
CA HIS A 81 4.59 1.33 -5.82
C HIS A 81 3.46 0.31 -6.08
N TRP A 82 3.59 -0.90 -5.55
CA TRP A 82 2.64 -1.99 -5.86
C TRP A 82 1.22 -1.75 -5.36
N PRO A 83 0.99 -1.30 -4.12
CA PRO A 83 -0.35 -0.96 -3.68
C PRO A 83 -1.04 0.08 -4.57
N ASN A 84 -0.28 1.11 -4.94
CA ASN A 84 -0.77 2.18 -5.82
C ASN A 84 -1.01 1.70 -7.27
N THR A 85 -0.28 0.68 -7.73
CA THR A 85 -0.54 0.02 -9.03
C THR A 85 -1.79 -0.86 -8.95
N ARG A 86 -1.96 -1.62 -7.87
CA ARG A 86 -3.10 -2.51 -7.66
C ARG A 86 -4.41 -1.74 -7.53
N TYR A 87 -4.41 -0.67 -6.72
CA TYR A 87 -5.54 0.24 -6.50
C TYR A 87 -5.27 1.56 -7.21
N ARG A 88 -5.17 1.48 -8.55
CA ARG A 88 -4.76 2.58 -9.42
C ARG A 88 -5.50 3.90 -9.20
N ASN A 89 -6.78 3.85 -8.78
CA ASN A 89 -7.56 5.03 -8.47
C ASN A 89 -7.25 5.49 -7.04
N GLY A 90 -6.55 6.61 -6.92
CA GLY A 90 -6.21 7.19 -5.63
C GLY A 90 -7.44 7.76 -4.90
N HIS A 91 -7.32 7.82 -3.58
CA HIS A 91 -8.38 8.31 -2.70
C HIS A 91 -7.85 9.23 -1.59
N ASN A 92 -6.55 9.56 -1.61
CA ASN A 92 -5.97 10.45 -0.60
C ASN A 92 -5.16 11.57 -1.22
N ILE A 93 -5.29 12.76 -0.65
CA ILE A 93 -4.41 13.91 -0.88
C ILE A 93 -3.68 14.16 0.43
N VAL A 94 -2.34 14.12 0.39
CA VAL A 94 -1.53 14.25 1.60
C VAL A 94 -0.47 15.33 1.42
N PRO A 95 -0.44 16.36 2.29
CA PRO A 95 0.65 17.32 2.30
C PRO A 95 1.98 16.65 2.66
N GLY A 96 3.06 17.17 2.13
CA GLY A 96 4.39 16.65 2.45
C GLY A 96 5.49 17.62 2.08
N VAL A 97 6.70 17.17 2.32
CA VAL A 97 7.91 17.92 1.97
C VAL A 97 8.93 17.01 1.31
N ILE A 98 9.65 17.55 0.34
CA ILE A 98 10.88 16.97 -0.17
C ILE A 98 12.03 17.62 0.60
N PRO A 99 12.82 16.86 1.38
CA PRO A 99 13.88 17.41 2.22
C PRO A 99 15.00 18.09 1.43
N THR A 100 15.66 19.05 2.05
CA THR A 100 16.88 19.67 1.51
C THR A 100 17.92 18.60 1.16
N GLY A 101 18.59 18.76 0.00
CA GLY A 101 19.60 17.83 -0.50
C GLY A 101 19.04 16.66 -1.32
N THR A 102 17.71 16.52 -1.41
CA THR A 102 17.08 15.52 -2.28
C THR A 102 17.36 15.85 -3.74
N LEU A 103 17.76 14.84 -4.51
CA LEU A 103 17.97 14.97 -5.95
C LEU A 103 16.67 14.70 -6.70
N LEU A 104 16.42 15.53 -7.71
CA LEU A 104 15.34 15.38 -8.67
C LEU A 104 15.94 15.37 -10.08
N TYR A 105 15.35 14.58 -10.96
CA TYR A 105 15.90 14.34 -12.29
C TYR A 105 14.89 14.71 -13.37
N HIS A 106 15.37 15.37 -14.45
CA HIS A 106 14.55 15.73 -15.61
C HIS A 106 15.26 15.36 -16.90
N GLY A 107 14.59 14.59 -17.74
CA GLY A 107 15.08 14.18 -19.05
C GLY A 107 14.40 14.94 -20.18
N THR A 108 15.18 15.43 -21.15
CA THR A 108 14.63 16.11 -22.34
C THR A 108 15.44 15.80 -23.60
N ASN A 109 14.75 15.75 -24.74
CA ASN A 109 15.39 15.54 -26.05
C ASN A 109 15.54 16.86 -26.87
N GLY A 110 14.96 17.95 -26.39
CA GLY A 110 14.77 19.15 -27.19
C GLY A 110 15.86 20.21 -27.04
N SER A 111 16.13 20.66 -25.83
CA SER A 111 17.07 21.73 -25.57
C SER A 111 17.86 21.55 -24.29
N HIS A 112 19.03 22.17 -24.23
CA HIS A 112 19.87 22.26 -23.03
C HIS A 112 19.48 23.43 -22.12
N MET A 113 18.24 23.89 -22.20
CA MET A 113 17.75 24.98 -21.34
C MET A 113 16.98 24.38 -20.15
N ILE A 114 17.22 24.95 -18.97
CA ILE A 114 16.42 24.67 -17.79
C ILE A 114 14.98 25.07 -18.11
N PRO A 115 13.98 24.22 -17.78
CA PRO A 115 12.58 24.56 -18.01
C PRO A 115 12.21 25.90 -17.37
N SER A 116 11.56 26.78 -18.11
CA SER A 116 11.01 28.05 -17.63
C SER A 116 9.55 27.98 -17.22
N GLU A 117 8.92 26.83 -17.47
CA GLU A 117 7.54 26.50 -17.14
C GLU A 117 7.48 25.28 -16.25
N PRO A 118 6.35 25.02 -15.55
CA PRO A 118 6.17 23.79 -14.80
C PRO A 118 6.44 22.55 -15.65
N GLU A 119 7.22 21.62 -15.12
CA GLU A 119 7.59 20.38 -15.80
C GLU A 119 7.71 19.21 -14.83
N TRP A 120 7.81 18.00 -15.37
CA TRP A 120 7.95 16.77 -14.58
C TRP A 120 9.42 16.49 -14.25
N THR A 121 9.66 16.12 -13.02
CA THR A 121 10.90 15.50 -12.57
C THR A 121 10.58 14.13 -12.00
N SER A 122 11.57 13.24 -11.94
CA SER A 122 11.46 11.96 -11.25
C SER A 122 12.37 11.93 -10.03
N THR A 123 12.06 11.05 -9.10
CA THR A 123 12.92 10.78 -7.94
C THR A 123 14.10 9.87 -8.29
N ASP A 124 14.00 9.08 -9.36
CA ASP A 124 15.03 8.18 -9.85
C ASP A 124 15.50 8.55 -11.28
N PRO A 125 16.82 8.52 -11.53
CA PRO A 125 17.39 8.96 -12.82
C PRO A 125 16.94 8.08 -13.98
N GLU A 126 16.76 6.78 -13.75
CA GLU A 126 16.34 5.81 -14.78
C GLU A 126 15.00 6.19 -15.39
N HIS A 127 14.05 6.64 -14.56
CA HIS A 127 12.75 7.08 -15.04
C HIS A 127 12.89 8.35 -15.91
N SER A 128 13.67 9.33 -15.49
CA SER A 128 13.85 10.58 -16.24
C SER A 128 14.54 10.37 -17.58
N ILE A 129 15.48 9.42 -17.67
CA ILE A 129 16.21 9.09 -18.92
C ILE A 129 15.24 8.63 -20.03
N PHE A 130 14.08 8.08 -19.68
CA PHE A 130 13.05 7.74 -20.67
C PHE A 130 12.60 8.95 -21.51
N PHE A 131 12.62 10.14 -20.93
CA PHE A 131 12.20 11.38 -21.58
C PHE A 131 13.35 12.08 -22.29
N ALA A 132 14.59 11.69 -22.04
CA ALA A 132 15.79 12.19 -22.72
C ALA A 132 16.00 11.54 -24.10
N ARG A 133 14.94 11.05 -24.75
CA ARG A 133 15.02 10.35 -26.03
C ARG A 133 15.39 11.29 -27.16
N GLY A 134 16.41 10.93 -27.92
CA GLY A 134 16.87 11.67 -29.10
C GLY A 134 17.51 10.73 -30.12
N ASN A 135 17.99 11.26 -31.20
CA ASN A 135 18.61 10.52 -32.31
C ASN A 135 20.05 10.05 -31.93
N GLY A 136 20.18 9.32 -30.82
CA GLY A 136 21.44 8.83 -30.23
C GLY A 136 21.98 9.72 -29.12
N SER A 137 21.24 10.71 -28.64
CA SER A 137 21.62 11.58 -27.53
C SER A 137 20.40 12.21 -26.88
N GLY A 138 20.54 12.68 -25.66
CA GLY A 138 19.52 13.42 -24.92
C GLY A 138 20.14 14.20 -23.77
N TRP A 139 19.37 15.10 -23.16
CA TRP A 139 19.82 15.91 -22.04
C TRP A 139 19.22 15.43 -20.74
N HIS A 140 20.04 15.38 -19.71
CA HIS A 140 19.67 14.93 -18.38
C HIS A 140 20.08 15.98 -17.35
N LEU A 141 19.08 16.61 -16.75
CA LEU A 141 19.22 17.62 -15.71
C LEU A 141 19.07 16.96 -14.34
N THR A 142 20.03 17.21 -13.45
CA THR A 142 19.95 16.86 -12.03
C THR A 142 19.82 18.13 -11.21
N LEU A 143 18.79 18.20 -10.40
CA LEU A 143 18.53 19.27 -9.45
C LEU A 143 18.71 18.77 -8.02
N ALA A 144 19.16 19.64 -7.11
CA ALA A 144 19.14 19.39 -5.68
C ALA A 144 18.21 20.39 -4.98
N ALA A 145 17.36 19.92 -4.09
CA ALA A 145 16.56 20.79 -3.24
C ALA A 145 17.45 21.59 -2.29
N THR A 146 17.38 22.91 -2.32
CA THR A 146 18.17 23.82 -1.46
C THR A 146 17.48 24.19 -0.17
N ARG A 147 16.19 23.95 -0.09
CA ARG A 147 15.32 24.03 1.08
C ARG A 147 14.28 22.91 1.05
N PRO A 148 13.55 22.66 2.15
CA PRO A 148 12.39 21.78 2.06
C PRO A 148 11.40 22.31 1.00
N LEU A 149 11.02 21.47 0.02
CA LEU A 149 10.00 21.78 -0.98
C LEU A 149 8.65 21.31 -0.46
N LYS A 150 7.68 22.22 -0.41
CA LYS A 150 6.31 21.91 0.01
C LYS A 150 5.55 21.26 -1.15
N VAL A 151 5.04 20.06 -0.93
CA VAL A 151 4.36 19.28 -1.97
C VAL A 151 3.01 18.73 -1.51
N LEU A 152 2.15 18.39 -2.49
CA LEU A 152 0.97 17.56 -2.28
C LEU A 152 1.15 16.23 -2.99
N TYR A 153 0.91 15.14 -2.28
CA TYR A 153 0.93 13.79 -2.82
C TYR A 153 -0.49 13.32 -3.13
N PHE A 154 -0.67 12.81 -4.35
CA PHE A 154 -1.86 12.09 -4.79
C PHE A 154 -1.54 10.60 -4.84
N ASP A 155 -2.22 9.77 -4.05
CA ASP A 155 -2.01 8.33 -4.06
C ASP A 155 -2.62 7.65 -5.30
N GLY A 156 -2.45 6.34 -5.39
CA GLY A 156 -2.80 5.57 -6.58
C GLY A 156 -1.78 5.73 -7.70
N SER A 157 -2.10 5.18 -8.88
CA SER A 157 -1.30 5.38 -10.11
C SER A 157 -1.64 6.74 -10.74
N SER A 158 -1.44 7.79 -9.99
CA SER A 158 -1.95 9.13 -10.26
C SER A 158 -1.24 9.88 -11.39
N ALA A 159 -0.17 9.30 -11.97
CA ALA A 159 0.47 9.79 -13.21
C ALA A 159 -0.03 9.06 -14.47
N TYR A 160 -0.76 7.93 -14.32
CA TYR A 160 -1.31 7.20 -15.45
C TYR A 160 -2.49 7.93 -16.09
N LYS A 161 -2.41 8.15 -17.40
CA LYS A 161 -3.40 8.85 -18.22
C LYS A 161 -4.58 7.92 -18.58
N LEU A 162 -5.27 7.40 -17.57
CA LEU A 162 -6.45 6.56 -17.75
C LEU A 162 -7.72 7.35 -17.46
N SER A 163 -8.70 7.24 -18.35
CA SER A 163 -10.03 7.86 -18.16
C SER A 163 -10.88 7.23 -17.04
N LYS A 164 -10.32 6.23 -16.32
CA LYS A 164 -11.05 5.42 -15.33
C LYS A 164 -10.65 5.70 -13.89
N GLY A 165 -10.22 6.90 -13.55
CA GLY A 165 -10.15 7.36 -12.17
C GLY A 165 -8.78 7.74 -11.63
N THR A 166 -7.69 7.44 -12.35
CA THR A 166 -6.33 7.74 -11.89
C THR A 166 -6.05 9.23 -11.70
N MET A 167 -6.75 10.09 -12.43
CA MET A 167 -6.60 11.55 -12.42
C MET A 167 -7.68 12.28 -11.61
N ASP A 168 -8.74 11.60 -11.18
CA ASP A 168 -9.94 12.24 -10.62
C ASP A 168 -9.63 13.24 -9.49
N MET A 169 -8.68 12.93 -8.59
CA MET A 169 -8.34 13.83 -7.47
C MET A 169 -7.56 15.07 -7.94
N GLN A 170 -6.66 14.92 -8.90
CA GLN A 170 -5.93 16.05 -9.47
C GLN A 170 -6.87 17.00 -10.21
N ASP A 171 -7.84 16.43 -10.93
CA ASP A 171 -8.84 17.20 -11.67
C ASP A 171 -9.71 18.03 -10.73
N ILE A 172 -10.07 17.51 -9.54
CA ILE A 172 -10.78 18.28 -8.50
C ILE A 172 -9.96 19.51 -8.08
N VAL A 173 -8.67 19.34 -7.82
CA VAL A 173 -7.82 20.45 -7.39
C VAL A 173 -7.57 21.42 -8.55
N ALA A 174 -7.36 20.92 -9.76
CA ALA A 174 -7.06 21.74 -10.95
C ALA A 174 -8.29 22.46 -11.51
N TRP A 175 -9.44 21.79 -11.52
CA TRP A 175 -10.63 22.23 -12.28
C TRP A 175 -11.95 22.20 -11.50
N GLY A 176 -11.93 21.77 -10.25
CA GLY A 176 -13.11 21.75 -9.38
C GLY A 176 -14.03 20.53 -9.59
N GLU A 177 -13.69 19.62 -10.50
CA GLU A 177 -14.46 18.38 -10.73
C GLU A 177 -13.61 17.36 -11.50
N PRO A 178 -13.89 16.04 -11.37
CA PRO A 178 -13.26 15.01 -12.18
C PRO A 178 -13.57 15.19 -13.67
N ARG A 179 -12.55 15.11 -14.52
CA ARG A 179 -12.62 15.33 -15.98
C ARG A 179 -12.00 14.15 -16.75
N PRO A 180 -12.62 12.97 -16.76
CA PRO A 180 -12.05 11.79 -17.40
C PRO A 180 -11.75 11.97 -18.91
N GLU A 181 -12.48 12.83 -19.60
CA GLU A 181 -12.25 13.21 -21.00
C GLU A 181 -10.95 13.98 -21.22
N ARG A 182 -10.41 14.60 -20.15
CA ARG A 182 -9.19 15.39 -20.15
C ARG A 182 -7.97 14.63 -19.61
N SER A 183 -8.01 13.30 -19.56
CA SER A 183 -6.94 12.47 -18.99
C SER A 183 -5.57 12.68 -19.67
N PHE A 184 -5.54 13.15 -20.93
CA PHE A 184 -4.32 13.44 -21.68
C PHE A 184 -3.93 14.92 -21.70
N ASP A 185 -4.71 15.81 -21.08
CA ASP A 185 -4.45 17.26 -21.04
C ASP A 185 -3.43 17.60 -19.93
N GLU A 186 -2.26 16.95 -19.99
CA GLU A 186 -1.25 17.01 -18.93
C GLU A 186 -0.66 18.41 -18.76
N ARG A 187 -0.43 19.15 -19.86
CA ARG A 187 0.08 20.52 -19.79
C ARG A 187 -0.90 21.43 -19.04
N ASP A 188 -2.16 21.41 -19.44
CA ASP A 188 -3.19 22.21 -18.79
C ASP A 188 -3.37 21.85 -17.32
N ARG A 189 -3.20 20.55 -16.99
CA ARG A 189 -3.32 20.06 -15.60
C ARG A 189 -2.17 20.58 -14.73
N ILE A 190 -0.92 20.46 -15.18
CA ILE A 190 0.23 20.95 -14.41
C ILE A 190 0.18 22.47 -14.26
N ASP A 191 -0.20 23.19 -15.29
CA ASP A 191 -0.31 24.65 -15.25
C ASP A 191 -1.43 25.10 -14.28
N SER A 192 -2.58 24.41 -14.31
CA SER A 192 -3.69 24.68 -13.38
C SER A 192 -3.31 24.37 -11.93
N LEU A 193 -2.70 23.21 -11.68
CA LEU A 193 -2.24 22.81 -10.35
C LEU A 193 -1.19 23.77 -9.81
N CYS A 194 -0.20 24.14 -10.60
CA CYS A 194 0.86 25.06 -10.18
C CYS A 194 0.35 26.49 -9.98
N THR A 195 -0.61 26.95 -10.82
CA THR A 195 -1.27 28.25 -10.62
C THR A 195 -2.02 28.27 -9.29
N TRP A 196 -2.82 27.25 -9.00
CA TRP A 196 -3.52 27.11 -7.72
C TRP A 196 -2.52 26.97 -6.56
N GLY A 197 -1.53 26.10 -6.69
CA GLY A 197 -0.55 25.81 -5.63
C GLY A 197 0.31 27.02 -5.24
N LYS A 198 0.59 27.91 -6.18
CA LYS A 198 1.36 29.14 -5.95
C LYS A 198 0.74 30.04 -4.89
N GLU A 199 -0.58 30.09 -4.80
CA GLU A 199 -1.30 30.89 -3.79
C GLU A 199 -1.00 30.40 -2.36
N PHE A 200 -0.62 29.13 -2.21
CA PHE A 200 -0.38 28.46 -0.94
C PHE A 200 1.11 28.11 -0.70
N GLY A 201 1.99 28.56 -1.61
CA GLY A 201 3.42 28.25 -1.54
C GLY A 201 3.75 26.78 -1.75
N ILE A 202 2.96 26.07 -2.54
CA ILE A 202 3.24 24.69 -2.98
C ILE A 202 4.28 24.75 -4.09
N ASP A 203 5.39 23.99 -3.92
CA ASP A 203 6.49 23.91 -4.87
C ASP A 203 6.24 22.84 -5.95
N GLY A 204 5.41 21.84 -5.67
CA GLY A 204 5.12 20.78 -6.61
C GLY A 204 4.09 19.76 -6.14
N PHE A 205 3.81 18.81 -7.04
CA PHE A 205 2.82 17.76 -6.81
C PHE A 205 3.44 16.40 -7.10
N VAL A 206 3.33 15.49 -6.11
CA VAL A 206 3.89 14.14 -6.20
C VAL A 206 2.82 13.18 -6.68
N ARG A 207 3.18 12.35 -7.62
CA ARG A 207 2.33 11.29 -8.17
C ARG A 207 3.18 10.07 -8.60
N MET A 208 2.55 9.02 -9.04
CA MET A 208 3.22 7.78 -9.42
C MET A 208 2.73 7.26 -10.77
N GLU A 209 3.66 6.82 -11.60
CA GLU A 209 3.42 6.00 -12.78
C GLU A 209 4.17 4.66 -12.62
N MET A 210 5.24 4.44 -13.38
CA MET A 210 6.15 3.31 -13.15
C MET A 210 7.09 3.56 -11.97
N ASP A 211 7.25 4.83 -11.61
CA ASP A 211 8.02 5.32 -10.49
C ASP A 211 7.41 6.63 -9.99
N PHE A 212 7.95 7.21 -8.91
CA PHE A 212 7.48 8.48 -8.38
C PHE A 212 8.02 9.65 -9.20
N GLU A 213 7.13 10.58 -9.50
CA GLU A 213 7.45 11.83 -10.19
C GLU A 213 6.91 13.03 -9.41
N VAL A 214 7.56 14.16 -9.61
CA VAL A 214 7.18 15.46 -9.06
C VAL A 214 6.90 16.42 -10.21
N MET A 215 5.67 16.90 -10.29
CA MET A 215 5.35 18.07 -11.11
C MET A 215 5.92 19.29 -10.40
N LEU A 216 7.12 19.72 -10.80
CA LEU A 216 7.81 20.86 -10.20
C LEU A 216 7.32 22.14 -10.85
N CYS A 217 6.83 23.08 -10.03
CA CYS A 217 6.20 24.29 -10.52
C CYS A 217 7.19 25.38 -10.93
N ASP A 218 8.41 25.38 -10.37
CA ASP A 218 9.44 26.36 -10.68
C ASP A 218 10.84 25.73 -10.55
N PHE A 219 11.58 25.68 -11.64
CA PHE A 219 12.93 25.11 -11.72
C PHE A 219 14.03 26.07 -11.22
N THR A 220 13.64 27.26 -10.78
CA THR A 220 14.57 28.29 -10.26
C THR A 220 14.36 28.59 -8.78
N ALA A 221 13.29 28.07 -8.17
CA ALA A 221 12.91 28.35 -6.79
C ALA A 221 13.05 27.10 -5.88
N GLY A 222 13.97 27.17 -4.92
CA GLY A 222 14.17 26.09 -3.93
C GLY A 222 14.93 24.87 -4.46
N VAL A 223 15.46 24.94 -5.66
CA VAL A 223 16.34 23.95 -6.27
C VAL A 223 17.56 24.61 -6.89
N GLU A 224 18.66 23.85 -7.03
CA GLU A 224 19.85 24.27 -7.76
C GLU A 224 20.28 23.19 -8.74
N VAL A 225 20.96 23.59 -9.81
CA VAL A 225 21.49 22.67 -10.82
C VAL A 225 22.76 22.00 -10.29
N VAL A 226 22.71 20.69 -10.15
CA VAL A 226 23.88 19.86 -9.83
C VAL A 226 24.65 19.51 -11.09
N SER A 227 23.92 19.10 -12.14
CA SER A 227 24.50 18.78 -13.45
C SER A 227 23.46 18.91 -14.55
N PHE A 228 23.92 19.21 -15.77
CA PHE A 228 23.09 19.15 -16.96
C PHE A 228 23.93 18.51 -18.08
N LEU A 229 23.72 17.23 -18.29
CA LEU A 229 24.58 16.40 -19.10
C LEU A 229 23.94 16.07 -20.45
N HIS A 230 24.76 16.13 -21.50
CA HIS A 230 24.40 15.60 -22.81
C HIS A 230 24.82 14.13 -22.85
N LEU A 231 23.85 13.24 -22.75
CA LEU A 231 24.09 11.80 -22.67
C LEU A 231 24.21 11.17 -24.07
N ALA A 232 25.13 10.22 -24.21
CA ALA A 232 25.11 9.28 -25.31
C ALA A 232 24.04 8.20 -25.01
N LEU A 233 23.01 8.16 -25.82
CA LEU A 233 21.92 7.21 -25.69
C LEU A 233 21.85 6.33 -26.93
N PRO A 234 21.41 5.07 -26.84
CA PRO A 234 21.12 4.26 -28.01
C PRO A 234 20.13 4.99 -28.92
N LYS A 235 20.35 4.90 -30.23
CA LYS A 235 19.41 5.46 -31.20
C LYS A 235 18.09 4.73 -31.08
N ASP A 236 16.99 5.47 -30.97
CA ASP A 236 15.68 4.89 -31.12
C ASP A 236 15.52 4.44 -32.58
N GLU A 237 15.81 3.18 -32.86
CA GLU A 237 15.47 2.60 -34.16
C GLU A 237 13.94 2.64 -34.29
N ARG A 238 13.44 3.30 -35.33
CA ARG A 238 12.02 3.25 -35.64
C ARG A 238 11.66 1.77 -35.79
N PRO A 239 10.57 1.30 -35.17
CA PRO A 239 10.18 -0.08 -35.32
C PRO A 239 10.12 -0.40 -36.81
N SER A 240 11.02 -1.27 -37.24
CA SER A 240 11.00 -1.78 -38.61
C SER A 240 9.67 -2.50 -38.80
N ARG A 241 9.15 -2.56 -40.02
CA ARG A 241 7.91 -3.28 -40.33
C ARG A 241 8.03 -4.81 -40.04
N HIS A 242 9.21 -5.27 -39.68
CA HIS A 242 9.48 -6.63 -39.21
C HIS A 242 9.85 -6.55 -37.73
N PRO A 243 9.21 -7.34 -36.86
CA PRO A 243 9.62 -7.44 -35.47
C PRO A 243 11.04 -8.03 -35.44
N THR A 244 12.03 -7.17 -35.34
CA THR A 244 13.35 -7.59 -34.87
C THR A 244 13.22 -7.94 -33.40
N PRO A 245 13.92 -8.98 -32.90
CA PRO A 245 14.04 -9.20 -31.48
C PRO A 245 14.40 -7.87 -30.84
N LEU A 246 13.72 -7.50 -29.76
CA LEU A 246 13.95 -6.25 -29.03
C LEU A 246 15.45 -6.01 -28.90
N ASP A 247 15.89 -4.88 -29.44
CA ASP A 247 17.27 -4.47 -29.29
C ASP A 247 17.63 -4.55 -27.80
N SER A 248 18.67 -5.29 -27.50
CA SER A 248 19.11 -5.58 -26.14
C SER A 248 19.16 -4.36 -25.25
N ASP A 249 19.50 -3.21 -25.81
CA ASP A 249 19.66 -1.95 -25.07
C ASP A 249 18.33 -1.29 -24.71
N THR A 250 17.30 -1.39 -25.55
CA THR A 250 15.96 -0.86 -25.25
C THR A 250 15.29 -1.65 -24.14
N GLY A 251 15.42 -3.00 -24.19
CA GLY A 251 14.92 -3.89 -23.15
C GLY A 251 15.61 -3.63 -21.80
N ALA A 252 16.93 -3.52 -21.80
CA ALA A 252 17.71 -3.24 -20.60
C ALA A 252 17.32 -1.92 -19.94
N ARG A 253 17.17 -0.83 -20.72
CA ARG A 253 16.74 0.47 -20.19
C ARG A 253 15.34 0.44 -19.58
N THR A 254 14.41 -0.24 -20.25
CA THR A 254 13.05 -0.39 -19.73
C THR A 254 13.07 -1.19 -18.44
N PHE A 255 13.88 -2.26 -18.39
CA PHE A 255 14.05 -3.04 -17.18
C PHE A 255 14.58 -2.18 -16.02
N GLU A 256 15.60 -1.32 -16.25
CA GLU A 256 16.17 -0.49 -15.20
C GLU A 256 15.14 0.51 -14.62
N VAL A 257 14.20 1.04 -15.41
CA VAL A 257 13.10 1.87 -14.89
C VAL A 257 12.15 1.05 -14.01
N VAL A 258 11.75 -0.14 -14.46
CA VAL A 258 10.91 -1.03 -13.65
C VAL A 258 11.66 -1.47 -12.38
N HIS A 259 12.97 -1.68 -12.48
CA HIS A 259 13.81 -2.07 -11.35
C HIS A 259 13.95 -0.93 -10.34
N SER A 260 14.14 0.31 -10.77
CA SER A 260 14.18 1.48 -9.87
C SER A 260 12.85 1.64 -9.12
N GLY A 261 11.71 1.57 -9.80
CA GLY A 261 10.39 1.56 -9.15
C GLY A 261 10.20 0.40 -8.16
N SER A 262 10.87 -0.74 -8.37
CA SER A 262 10.76 -1.91 -7.50
C SER A 262 11.30 -1.69 -6.08
N TRP A 263 12.19 -0.73 -5.88
CA TRP A 263 12.69 -0.36 -4.56
C TRP A 263 11.59 0.17 -3.65
N HIS A 264 10.52 0.72 -4.24
CA HIS A 264 9.39 1.31 -3.56
C HIS A 264 8.19 0.37 -3.41
N ASN A 265 8.33 -0.92 -3.75
CA ASN A 265 7.23 -1.89 -3.70
C ASN A 265 6.68 -2.13 -2.30
N ARG A 266 7.52 -1.94 -1.28
CA ARG A 266 7.23 -2.24 0.12
C ARG A 266 7.62 -1.09 1.03
N TYR A 267 7.24 -1.19 2.30
CA TYR A 267 7.69 -0.26 3.32
C TYR A 267 9.23 -0.14 3.34
N PRO A 268 9.78 1.07 3.47
CA PRO A 268 9.10 2.36 3.70
C PRO A 268 8.50 3.01 2.45
N GLY A 269 8.64 2.46 1.25
CA GLY A 269 8.28 3.07 -0.01
C GLY A 269 9.27 4.17 -0.42
N GLU A 270 8.79 5.21 -1.12
CA GLU A 270 9.60 6.38 -1.47
C GLU A 270 9.91 7.21 -0.23
N SER A 271 11.12 7.12 0.26
CA SER A 271 11.55 7.73 1.53
C SER A 271 12.08 9.15 1.39
N ARG A 272 12.30 9.65 0.16
CA ARG A 272 12.75 11.02 -0.13
C ARG A 272 11.61 12.04 -0.03
N ILE A 273 10.37 11.57 0.20
CA ILE A 273 9.18 12.38 0.39
C ILE A 273 8.63 12.09 1.78
N VAL A 274 8.54 13.12 2.62
CA VAL A 274 8.03 13.03 3.99
C VAL A 274 6.62 13.56 4.03
N LEU A 275 5.64 12.69 4.26
CA LEU A 275 4.23 13.04 4.30
C LEU A 275 3.80 13.49 5.70
N ASP A 276 2.91 14.49 5.74
CA ASP A 276 2.26 14.97 6.96
C ASP A 276 0.86 14.37 7.11
N LEU A 277 0.76 13.23 7.80
CA LEU A 277 -0.51 12.53 8.00
C LEU A 277 -1.49 13.29 8.91
N THR A 278 -1.03 14.28 9.65
CA THR A 278 -1.93 15.15 10.42
C THR A 278 -2.80 16.02 9.51
N GLY A 279 -2.46 16.07 8.22
CA GLY A 279 -3.18 16.77 7.16
C GLY A 279 -3.72 15.86 6.06
N LEU A 280 -3.84 14.56 6.28
CA LEU A 280 -4.40 13.65 5.31
C LEU A 280 -5.86 13.98 5.00
N ILE A 281 -6.18 14.12 3.72
CA ILE A 281 -7.55 14.17 3.19
C ILE A 281 -7.84 12.82 2.55
N SER A 282 -8.89 12.15 2.99
CA SER A 282 -9.31 10.88 2.39
C SER A 282 -10.71 10.99 1.80
N PHE A 283 -10.88 10.58 0.56
CA PHE A 283 -12.21 10.45 -0.06
C PHE A 283 -12.96 9.21 0.45
N TYR A 284 -12.32 8.35 1.24
CA TYR A 284 -12.99 7.32 2.03
C TYR A 284 -13.59 7.85 3.34
N ASP A 285 -13.32 9.09 3.74
CA ASP A 285 -13.99 9.74 4.86
C ASP A 285 -15.46 10.00 4.49
N THR A 286 -16.35 9.21 5.07
CA THR A 286 -17.79 9.28 4.80
C THR A 286 -18.44 10.54 5.37
N ALA A 287 -17.80 11.23 6.31
CA ALA A 287 -18.26 12.53 6.80
C ALA A 287 -17.85 13.67 5.86
N LEU A 288 -16.70 13.55 5.21
CA LEU A 288 -16.18 14.54 4.29
C LEU A 288 -16.83 14.43 2.89
N ALA A 289 -16.99 13.19 2.37
CA ALA A 289 -17.52 12.92 1.04
C ALA A 289 -18.68 11.89 1.06
N PRO A 290 -19.81 12.19 1.73
CA PRO A 290 -20.94 11.26 1.86
C PRO A 290 -21.59 10.89 0.53
N SER A 291 -21.53 11.75 -0.50
CA SER A 291 -22.08 11.44 -1.82
C SER A 291 -21.38 10.26 -2.51
N LEU A 292 -20.18 9.89 -2.08
CA LEU A 292 -19.46 8.74 -2.62
C LEU A 292 -19.91 7.39 -2.01
N ILE A 293 -20.67 7.39 -0.91
CA ILE A 293 -21.17 6.15 -0.30
C ILE A 293 -22.00 5.34 -1.32
N PRO A 294 -23.11 5.89 -1.89
CA PRO A 294 -23.91 5.13 -2.84
C PRO A 294 -23.18 4.78 -4.14
N VAL A 295 -22.16 5.55 -4.52
CA VAL A 295 -21.37 5.29 -5.73
C VAL A 295 -20.54 4.01 -5.60
N ARG A 296 -20.13 3.65 -4.37
CA ARG A 296 -19.27 2.51 -4.06
C ARG A 296 -20.02 1.24 -3.71
N VAL A 297 -21.29 1.33 -3.36
CA VAL A 297 -22.08 0.16 -2.96
C VAL A 297 -22.10 -0.88 -4.07
N GLY A 298 -21.71 -2.12 -3.71
CA GLY A 298 -21.66 -3.25 -4.62
C GLY A 298 -20.45 -3.28 -5.58
N LEU A 299 -19.56 -2.30 -5.52
CA LEU A 299 -18.34 -2.30 -6.30
C LEU A 299 -17.19 -2.98 -5.52
N GLU A 300 -16.28 -3.60 -6.26
CA GLU A 300 -15.00 -4.02 -5.70
C GLU A 300 -14.07 -2.80 -5.55
N ARG A 301 -13.18 -2.85 -4.56
CA ARG A 301 -12.27 -1.73 -4.25
C ARG A 301 -11.47 -1.22 -5.47
N CYS A 302 -11.04 -2.11 -6.37
CA CYS A 302 -10.30 -1.72 -7.58
C CYS A 302 -11.12 -0.85 -8.56
N ASP A 303 -12.46 -0.82 -8.40
CA ASP A 303 -13.38 0.00 -9.20
C ASP A 303 -13.84 1.27 -8.48
N HIS A 304 -13.48 1.45 -7.20
CA HIS A 304 -13.79 2.68 -6.50
C HIS A 304 -13.18 3.87 -7.21
N ARG A 305 -13.95 4.93 -7.34
CA ARG A 305 -13.54 6.20 -7.96
C ARG A 305 -14.04 7.38 -7.13
N VAL A 306 -13.47 8.54 -7.43
CA VAL A 306 -13.97 9.81 -6.88
C VAL A 306 -15.01 10.45 -7.80
N LEU A 307 -15.10 10.02 -9.06
CA LEU A 307 -16.17 10.42 -9.98
C LEU A 307 -17.56 10.13 -9.38
N GLY A 308 -18.45 11.10 -9.46
CA GLY A 308 -19.79 11.04 -8.85
C GLY A 308 -19.88 11.76 -7.50
N ILE A 309 -18.77 12.32 -7.01
CA ILE A 309 -18.77 13.23 -5.86
C ILE A 309 -19.65 14.47 -6.15
N SER A 310 -20.40 14.93 -5.15
CA SER A 310 -21.21 16.14 -5.28
C SER A 310 -20.37 17.42 -5.21
N SER A 311 -20.87 18.51 -5.78
CA SER A 311 -20.24 19.84 -5.70
C SER A 311 -20.06 20.33 -4.26
N ASP A 312 -21.03 20.00 -3.39
CA ASP A 312 -20.96 20.37 -1.97
C ASP A 312 -19.83 19.62 -1.25
N ASP A 313 -19.64 18.33 -1.57
CA ASP A 313 -18.54 17.53 -1.02
C ASP A 313 -17.19 18.01 -1.55
N ILE A 314 -17.11 18.34 -2.83
CA ILE A 314 -15.90 18.94 -3.42
C ILE A 314 -15.56 20.24 -2.68
N SER A 315 -16.53 21.11 -2.45
CA SER A 315 -16.31 22.35 -1.70
C SER A 315 -15.77 22.08 -0.31
N ARG A 316 -16.35 21.11 0.43
CA ARG A 316 -15.85 20.71 1.76
C ARG A 316 -14.42 20.15 1.71
N VAL A 317 -14.13 19.32 0.72
CA VAL A 317 -12.78 18.76 0.51
C VAL A 317 -11.77 19.88 0.27
N MET A 318 -12.09 20.82 -0.63
CA MET A 318 -11.20 21.94 -0.96
C MET A 318 -11.03 22.90 0.21
N GLU A 319 -12.08 23.21 0.96
CA GLU A 319 -11.98 24.01 2.20
C GLU A 319 -11.09 23.33 3.24
N ALA A 320 -11.26 22.02 3.46
CA ALA A 320 -10.43 21.25 4.37
C ALA A 320 -8.96 21.24 3.92
N LEU A 321 -8.71 21.02 2.61
CA LEU A 321 -7.36 21.03 2.04
C LEU A 321 -6.69 22.40 2.22
N ILE A 322 -7.37 23.49 1.86
CA ILE A 322 -6.85 24.86 2.02
C ILE A 322 -6.53 25.15 3.48
N LYS A 323 -7.42 24.80 4.40
CA LYS A 323 -7.20 24.96 5.84
C LYS A 323 -5.94 24.24 6.31
N ILE A 324 -5.70 23.02 5.80
CA ILE A 324 -4.53 22.21 6.17
C ILE A 324 -3.24 22.83 5.64
N ILE A 325 -3.20 23.19 4.35
CA ILE A 325 -1.96 23.69 3.72
C ILE A 325 -1.59 25.10 4.14
N THR A 326 -2.54 25.88 4.68
CA THR A 326 -2.32 27.27 5.15
C THR A 326 -2.06 27.36 6.66
N ARG A 327 -2.16 26.26 7.40
CA ARG A 327 -1.89 26.30 8.86
C ARG A 327 -0.42 26.65 9.13
N PRO A 328 -0.16 27.56 10.11
CA PRO A 328 1.18 28.15 10.31
C PRO A 328 2.22 27.20 10.90
N HIS A 329 1.82 26.13 11.57
CA HIS A 329 2.71 25.19 12.25
C HIS A 329 2.20 23.75 12.08
N PRO A 330 3.09 22.75 12.11
CA PRO A 330 2.66 21.36 12.25
C PRO A 330 1.86 21.24 13.56
N VAL A 331 0.60 20.85 13.44
CA VAL A 331 -0.30 20.61 14.57
C VAL A 331 -0.62 19.13 14.54
N GLY A 332 -0.65 18.47 15.68
CA GLY A 332 -1.01 17.07 15.76
C GLY A 332 -0.56 16.43 17.06
N SER A 333 -0.92 15.17 17.21
CA SER A 333 -0.63 14.36 18.41
C SER A 333 0.83 13.92 18.52
N GLY A 334 1.60 13.98 17.42
CA GLY A 334 2.95 13.42 17.33
C GLY A 334 2.99 11.90 17.12
N ILE A 335 1.85 11.25 16.89
CA ILE A 335 1.78 9.81 16.62
C ILE A 335 2.29 9.53 15.21
N ASP A 336 3.19 8.55 15.08
CA ASP A 336 3.63 8.02 13.79
C ASP A 336 2.61 7.00 13.27
N TRP A 337 1.57 7.51 12.61
CA TRP A 337 0.48 6.71 12.05
C TRP A 337 0.96 5.73 10.98
N LYS A 338 1.96 6.10 10.17
CA LYS A 338 2.51 5.23 9.13
C LYS A 338 3.18 4.00 9.75
N THR A 339 4.04 4.21 10.73
CA THR A 339 4.69 3.10 11.45
C THR A 339 3.66 2.26 12.21
N LEU A 340 2.65 2.87 12.84
CA LEU A 340 1.61 2.13 13.55
C LEU A 340 0.86 1.16 12.63
N THR A 341 0.37 1.64 11.48
CA THR A 341 -0.32 0.77 10.51
C THR A 341 0.59 -0.34 10.00
N HIS A 342 1.87 -0.02 9.78
CA HIS A 342 2.87 -0.99 9.35
C HIS A 342 3.10 -2.11 10.37
N VAL A 343 3.29 -1.75 11.64
CA VAL A 343 3.47 -2.73 12.75
C VAL A 343 2.27 -3.68 12.86
N ILE A 344 1.05 -3.17 12.64
CA ILE A 344 -0.16 -3.99 12.67
C ILE A 344 -0.18 -4.97 11.49
N VAL A 345 0.13 -4.49 10.27
CA VAL A 345 0.20 -5.36 9.08
C VAL A 345 1.27 -6.43 9.26
N ASP A 346 2.47 -6.08 9.70
CA ASP A 346 3.56 -7.02 9.95
C ASP A 346 3.17 -8.09 10.99
N ARG A 347 2.43 -7.68 12.01
CA ARG A 347 1.99 -8.60 13.05
C ARG A 347 1.02 -9.66 12.53
N TYR A 348 0.12 -9.30 11.62
CA TYR A 348 -1.01 -10.17 11.26
C TYR A 348 -0.92 -10.76 9.85
N ALA A 349 -0.27 -10.10 8.90
CA ALA A 349 -0.35 -10.47 7.49
C ALA A 349 0.14 -11.89 7.20
N ASP A 350 1.36 -12.22 7.59
CA ASP A 350 1.94 -13.56 7.35
C ASP A 350 1.21 -14.65 8.16
N ARG A 351 0.68 -14.31 9.33
CA ARG A 351 -0.08 -15.24 10.16
C ARG A 351 -1.43 -15.60 9.57
N LEU A 352 -2.14 -14.60 9.03
CA LEU A 352 -3.41 -14.83 8.32
C LEU A 352 -3.17 -15.63 7.03
N GLU A 353 -2.09 -15.38 6.32
CA GLU A 353 -1.71 -16.15 5.14
C GLU A 353 -1.38 -17.61 5.49
N LEU A 354 -0.65 -17.83 6.58
CA LEU A 354 -0.39 -19.18 7.10
C LEU A 354 -1.70 -19.87 7.51
N MET A 355 -2.60 -19.15 8.19
CA MET A 355 -3.93 -19.68 8.54
C MET A 355 -4.71 -20.10 7.30
N GLN A 356 -4.74 -19.25 6.26
CA GLN A 356 -5.38 -19.58 4.99
C GLN A 356 -4.79 -20.85 4.36
N TYR A 357 -3.46 -21.00 4.38
CA TYR A 357 -2.79 -22.20 3.89
C TYR A 357 -3.19 -23.46 4.68
N LEU A 358 -3.14 -23.41 6.01
CA LEU A 358 -3.52 -24.55 6.87
C LEU A 358 -4.98 -24.95 6.69
N LEU A 359 -5.88 -23.97 6.58
CA LEU A 359 -7.31 -24.19 6.44
C LEU A 359 -7.74 -24.60 5.03
N ASN A 360 -6.93 -24.36 4.00
CA ASN A 360 -7.17 -24.85 2.64
C ASN A 360 -6.80 -26.33 2.44
N PHE A 361 -6.19 -26.95 3.46
CA PHE A 361 -5.93 -28.39 3.45
C PHE A 361 -7.24 -29.18 3.39
N THR A 362 -7.29 -30.19 2.56
CA THR A 362 -8.43 -31.10 2.40
C THR A 362 -7.96 -32.54 2.48
N SER A 363 -8.61 -33.35 3.29
CA SER A 363 -8.39 -34.78 3.38
C SER A 363 -9.71 -35.48 3.67
N SER A 364 -9.80 -36.74 3.26
CA SER A 364 -10.88 -37.65 3.66
C SER A 364 -10.58 -38.38 4.97
N ASP A 365 -9.33 -38.31 5.46
CA ASP A 365 -8.92 -38.90 6.72
C ASP A 365 -9.22 -37.94 7.90
N PRO A 366 -10.11 -38.31 8.84
CA PRO A 366 -10.44 -37.50 10.01
C PRO A 366 -9.23 -37.22 10.91
N GLN A 367 -8.23 -38.08 10.97
CA GLN A 367 -7.06 -37.90 11.82
C GLN A 367 -6.12 -36.81 11.22
N GLU A 368 -5.98 -36.76 9.90
CA GLU A 368 -5.25 -35.71 9.21
C GLU A 368 -5.96 -34.36 9.40
N LEU A 369 -7.29 -34.30 9.25
CA LEU A 369 -8.07 -33.09 9.49
C LEU A 369 -7.94 -32.61 10.95
N LEU A 370 -8.00 -33.53 11.93
CA LEU A 370 -7.79 -33.21 13.35
C LEU A 370 -6.40 -32.65 13.59
N HIS A 371 -5.38 -33.23 12.97
CA HIS A 371 -4.01 -32.71 13.06
C HIS A 371 -3.91 -31.28 12.53
N GLN A 372 -4.47 -30.99 11.35
CA GLN A 372 -4.48 -29.65 10.75
C GLN A 372 -5.28 -28.65 11.60
N ALA A 373 -6.41 -29.06 12.17
CA ALA A 373 -7.20 -28.23 13.08
C ALA A 373 -6.39 -27.84 14.33
N LYS A 374 -5.62 -28.77 14.91
CA LYS A 374 -4.73 -28.49 16.05
C LYS A 374 -3.59 -27.55 15.68
N LEU A 375 -3.04 -27.64 14.45
CA LEU A 375 -2.04 -26.69 13.96
C LEU A 375 -2.65 -25.30 13.82
N ALA A 376 -3.83 -25.17 13.22
CA ALA A 376 -4.56 -23.92 13.09
C ALA A 376 -4.88 -23.30 14.45
N GLN A 377 -5.40 -24.11 15.41
CA GLN A 377 -5.66 -23.68 16.79
C GLN A 377 -4.39 -23.16 17.47
N THR A 378 -3.26 -23.81 17.25
CA THR A 378 -1.97 -23.37 17.79
C THR A 378 -1.57 -22.00 17.23
N GLN A 379 -1.78 -21.73 15.94
CA GLN A 379 -1.48 -20.44 15.34
C GLN A 379 -2.41 -19.34 15.87
N LEU A 380 -3.70 -19.62 16.05
CA LEU A 380 -4.64 -18.69 16.69
C LEU A 380 -4.20 -18.34 18.12
N ARG A 381 -3.84 -19.35 18.90
CA ARG A 381 -3.32 -19.14 20.25
C ARG A 381 -2.04 -18.30 20.26
N VAL A 382 -1.10 -18.55 19.35
CA VAL A 382 0.13 -17.75 19.24
C VAL A 382 -0.17 -16.28 18.95
N MET A 383 -1.15 -16.00 18.07
CA MET A 383 -1.57 -14.62 17.79
C MET A 383 -2.15 -13.94 19.05
N LEU A 384 -2.89 -14.67 19.86
CA LEU A 384 -3.60 -14.16 21.03
C LEU A 384 -2.81 -14.25 22.33
N THR A 385 -1.65 -14.93 22.35
CA THR A 385 -0.83 -15.14 23.55
C THR A 385 -0.61 -13.88 24.40
N PRO A 386 -0.35 -12.68 23.83
CA PRO A 386 -0.17 -11.46 24.63
C PRO A 386 -1.42 -11.01 25.40
N TYR A 387 -2.59 -11.57 25.08
CA TYR A 387 -3.89 -11.17 25.62
C TYR A 387 -4.56 -12.29 26.45
N LEU A 388 -3.95 -13.49 26.49
CA LEU A 388 -4.47 -14.63 27.25
C LEU A 388 -4.20 -14.42 28.74
N LEU A 389 -5.22 -14.03 29.46
CA LEU A 389 -5.11 -13.78 30.89
C LEU A 389 -5.02 -15.11 31.68
N HIS A 390 -4.15 -15.18 32.68
CA HIS A 390 -4.05 -16.34 33.59
C HIS A 390 -5.36 -16.60 34.34
N SER A 391 -6.15 -15.56 34.58
CA SER A 391 -7.46 -15.61 35.23
C SER A 391 -8.59 -16.07 34.32
N THR A 392 -8.32 -16.35 33.04
CA THR A 392 -9.37 -16.80 32.10
C THR A 392 -9.93 -18.15 32.51
N ILE A 393 -11.22 -18.19 32.82
CA ILE A 393 -11.95 -19.42 33.17
C ILE A 393 -12.79 -19.85 31.97
N VAL A 394 -12.44 -21.01 31.41
CA VAL A 394 -13.21 -21.61 30.32
C VAL A 394 -14.37 -22.43 30.90
N PRO A 395 -15.61 -22.25 30.43
CA PRO A 395 -16.74 -23.02 30.87
C PRO A 395 -16.55 -24.52 30.60
N THR A 396 -16.76 -25.36 31.60
CA THR A 396 -16.68 -26.83 31.45
C THR A 396 -17.94 -27.46 30.86
N ALA A 397 -19.07 -26.73 30.90
CA ALA A 397 -20.35 -27.16 30.33
C ALA A 397 -21.00 -26.00 29.58
N VAL A 398 -21.48 -26.25 28.37
CA VAL A 398 -22.26 -25.28 27.59
C VAL A 398 -23.72 -25.39 28.01
N THR A 399 -24.23 -24.35 28.63
CA THR A 399 -25.62 -24.31 29.12
C THR A 399 -26.60 -23.68 28.11
N SER A 400 -26.10 -22.92 27.11
CA SER A 400 -26.87 -22.41 25.98
C SER A 400 -25.92 -21.92 24.86
N ASP A 401 -26.35 -21.93 23.60
CA ASP A 401 -25.53 -21.54 22.44
C ASP A 401 -25.17 -20.04 22.42
N VAL A 402 -25.94 -19.21 23.09
CA VAL A 402 -25.72 -17.73 23.05
C VAL A 402 -24.60 -17.28 24.00
N ASP A 403 -24.33 -18.04 25.07
CA ASP A 403 -23.37 -17.64 26.10
C ASP A 403 -22.01 -18.36 26.01
N ALA A 404 -21.85 -19.27 25.05
CA ALA A 404 -20.70 -20.18 24.99
C ALA A 404 -19.35 -19.47 24.79
N SER A 405 -19.32 -18.27 24.28
CA SER A 405 -18.08 -17.53 23.93
C SER A 405 -17.86 -16.24 24.75
N GLN A 406 -18.78 -15.84 25.62
CA GLN A 406 -18.66 -14.60 26.43
C GLN A 406 -17.40 -14.57 27.30
N TRP A 407 -16.92 -15.72 27.74
CA TRP A 407 -15.70 -15.84 28.52
C TRP A 407 -14.45 -15.34 27.77
N ALA A 408 -14.49 -15.27 26.43
CA ALA A 408 -13.40 -14.80 25.60
C ALA A 408 -13.50 -13.28 25.25
N PHE A 409 -14.57 -12.59 25.62
CA PHE A 409 -14.72 -11.14 25.36
C PHE A 409 -13.61 -10.28 25.96
N PRO A 410 -13.09 -10.54 27.18
CA PRO A 410 -11.94 -9.80 27.69
C PRO A 410 -10.69 -9.92 26.81
N ILE A 411 -10.45 -11.10 26.24
CA ILE A 411 -9.32 -11.36 25.33
C ILE A 411 -9.52 -10.60 24.02
N PHE A 412 -10.73 -10.65 23.44
CA PHE A 412 -11.09 -9.89 22.26
C PHE A 412 -10.85 -8.39 22.49
N ARG A 413 -11.36 -7.83 23.58
CA ARG A 413 -11.17 -6.42 23.94
C ARG A 413 -9.69 -6.06 24.04
N LEU A 414 -8.91 -6.80 24.83
CA LEU A 414 -7.48 -6.52 25.00
C LEU A 414 -6.72 -6.54 23.66
N CYS A 415 -7.01 -7.52 22.81
CA CYS A 415 -6.44 -7.61 21.48
C CYS A 415 -6.78 -6.38 20.65
N ALA A 416 -8.06 -5.99 20.61
CA ALA A 416 -8.56 -4.93 19.74
C ALA A 416 -8.01 -3.55 20.10
N ILE A 417 -7.87 -3.23 21.41
CA ILE A 417 -7.48 -1.89 21.86
C ILE A 417 -5.98 -1.74 22.13
N THR A 418 -5.19 -2.81 22.03
CA THR A 418 -3.78 -2.81 22.48
C THR A 418 -2.93 -1.73 21.80
N HIS A 419 -3.27 -1.35 20.57
CA HIS A 419 -2.52 -0.36 19.78
C HIS A 419 -3.02 1.08 19.97
N THR A 420 -4.20 1.29 20.56
CA THR A 420 -4.87 2.60 20.62
C THR A 420 -5.24 3.06 22.03
N SER A 421 -5.22 2.17 23.01
CA SER A 421 -5.65 2.48 24.37
C SER A 421 -4.92 3.67 25.01
N GLU A 422 -3.60 3.77 24.81
CA GLU A 422 -2.79 4.87 25.33
C GLU A 422 -3.00 6.19 24.59
N MET A 423 -3.62 6.15 23.41
CA MET A 423 -3.86 7.33 22.58
C MET A 423 -5.04 8.18 23.07
N ILE A 424 -5.85 7.67 23.98
CA ILE A 424 -7.01 8.38 24.54
C ILE A 424 -6.60 9.75 25.09
N ASN A 425 -5.43 9.83 25.75
CA ASN A 425 -4.90 11.07 26.30
C ASN A 425 -4.41 12.05 25.21
N GLN A 426 -4.19 11.59 24.01
CA GLN A 426 -3.75 12.38 22.84
C GLN A 426 -4.92 12.91 22.00
N ILE A 427 -6.14 12.39 22.18
CA ILE A 427 -7.33 12.78 21.39
C ILE A 427 -7.56 14.30 21.36
N PRO A 428 -7.38 15.06 22.46
CA PRO A 428 -7.53 16.52 22.42
C PRO A 428 -6.54 17.23 21.50
N LEU A 429 -5.37 16.63 21.26
CA LEU A 429 -4.30 17.17 20.39
C LEU A 429 -4.47 16.74 18.94
N MET A 430 -5.26 15.71 18.68
CA MET A 430 -5.46 15.15 17.35
C MET A 430 -6.21 16.10 16.41
N THR A 431 -5.71 16.21 15.21
CA THR A 431 -6.45 16.82 14.08
C THR A 431 -7.66 15.97 13.68
N SER A 432 -8.51 16.49 12.79
CA SER A 432 -9.59 15.68 12.19
C SER A 432 -9.05 14.48 11.42
N SER A 433 -7.94 14.67 10.68
CA SER A 433 -7.27 13.59 9.96
C SER A 433 -6.77 12.50 10.90
N GLU A 434 -6.13 12.86 12.01
CA GLU A 434 -5.63 11.90 12.99
C GLU A 434 -6.75 11.12 13.70
N ARG A 435 -7.89 11.77 13.98
CA ARG A 435 -9.06 11.06 14.51
C ARG A 435 -9.65 10.07 13.53
N LEU A 436 -9.65 10.41 12.23
CA LEU A 436 -10.04 9.48 11.16
C LEU A 436 -9.09 8.27 11.13
N LEU A 437 -7.77 8.51 11.26
CA LEU A 437 -6.77 7.46 11.32
C LEU A 437 -6.92 6.58 12.57
N LEU A 438 -7.19 7.18 13.72
CA LEU A 438 -7.46 6.43 14.96
C LEU A 438 -8.66 5.48 14.75
N THR A 439 -9.77 6.00 14.25
CA THR A 439 -10.96 5.17 13.94
C THR A 439 -10.63 4.05 12.96
N ALA A 440 -9.85 4.34 11.91
CA ALA A 440 -9.45 3.33 10.93
C ALA A 440 -8.58 2.21 11.54
N VAL A 441 -7.69 2.55 12.46
CA VAL A 441 -6.88 1.58 13.21
C VAL A 441 -7.76 0.75 14.13
N GLU A 442 -8.68 1.40 14.87
CA GLU A 442 -9.59 0.72 15.80
C GLU A 442 -10.53 -0.24 15.06
N ASP A 443 -11.15 0.17 13.97
CA ASP A 443 -12.02 -0.67 13.15
C ASP A 443 -11.26 -1.91 12.63
N THR A 444 -10.04 -1.68 12.12
CA THR A 444 -9.23 -2.76 11.54
C THR A 444 -8.77 -3.76 12.60
N THR A 445 -8.24 -3.29 13.73
CA THR A 445 -7.78 -4.16 14.81
C THR A 445 -8.95 -4.87 15.49
N ARG A 446 -10.08 -4.19 15.65
CA ARG A 446 -11.31 -4.80 16.20
C ARG A 446 -11.75 -5.99 15.37
N GLU A 447 -11.83 -5.84 14.04
CA GLU A 447 -12.30 -6.93 13.18
C GLU A 447 -11.30 -8.11 13.13
N ILE A 448 -10.00 -7.84 13.04
CA ILE A 448 -8.97 -8.89 13.14
C ILE A 448 -9.12 -9.66 14.45
N CYS A 449 -9.23 -8.96 15.57
CA CYS A 449 -9.31 -9.56 16.90
C CYS A 449 -10.65 -10.26 17.13
N ARG A 450 -11.76 -9.72 16.59
CA ARG A 450 -13.07 -10.36 16.64
C ARG A 450 -13.03 -11.75 15.99
N VAL A 451 -12.54 -11.82 14.77
CA VAL A 451 -12.49 -13.07 13.99
C VAL A 451 -11.52 -14.07 14.63
N THR A 452 -10.29 -13.64 14.92
CA THR A 452 -9.26 -14.55 15.46
C THR A 452 -9.60 -15.06 16.87
N THR A 453 -10.18 -14.21 17.72
CA THR A 453 -10.60 -14.64 19.07
C THR A 453 -11.81 -15.56 19.03
N ASN A 454 -12.80 -15.29 18.16
CA ASN A 454 -13.95 -16.17 17.98
C ASN A 454 -13.54 -17.56 17.50
N MET A 455 -12.69 -17.62 16.47
CA MET A 455 -12.14 -18.88 15.96
C MET A 455 -11.39 -19.65 17.07
N TRP A 456 -10.51 -18.96 17.81
CA TRP A 456 -9.76 -19.55 18.90
C TRP A 456 -10.68 -20.10 20.00
N ALA A 457 -11.67 -19.32 20.43
CA ALA A 457 -12.63 -19.72 21.46
C ALA A 457 -13.42 -20.97 21.04
N ASN A 458 -13.88 -21.02 19.77
CA ASN A 458 -14.56 -22.18 19.21
C ASN A 458 -13.66 -23.44 19.23
N GLY A 459 -12.36 -23.27 18.92
CA GLY A 459 -11.40 -24.37 19.00
C GLY A 459 -11.13 -24.86 20.43
N VAL A 460 -11.06 -23.94 21.40
CA VAL A 460 -10.97 -24.28 22.82
C VAL A 460 -12.21 -25.10 23.26
N MET A 461 -13.40 -24.58 22.93
CA MET A 461 -14.66 -25.26 23.26
C MET A 461 -14.84 -26.61 22.56
N SER A 462 -14.16 -26.81 21.44
CA SER A 462 -14.11 -28.10 20.73
C SER A 462 -13.00 -29.04 21.23
N GLY A 463 -12.24 -28.66 22.27
CA GLY A 463 -11.19 -29.52 22.86
C GLY A 463 -9.91 -29.59 22.02
N LEU A 464 -9.67 -28.62 21.09
CA LEU A 464 -8.45 -28.60 20.25
C LEU A 464 -7.26 -27.93 20.95
N ASP A 465 -7.50 -27.10 21.97
CA ASP A 465 -6.45 -26.35 22.63
C ASP A 465 -5.72 -27.17 23.70
N SER A 466 -4.39 -27.16 23.68
CA SER A 466 -3.58 -27.92 24.63
C SER A 466 -3.40 -27.20 25.97
N LEU A 467 -3.66 -25.89 26.04
CA LEU A 467 -3.57 -25.11 27.29
C LEU A 467 -4.87 -25.16 28.09
N PHE A 468 -6.02 -25.14 27.40
CA PHE A 468 -7.34 -25.15 27.98
C PHE A 468 -8.02 -26.48 27.69
N HIS A 469 -8.00 -27.40 28.67
CA HIS A 469 -8.55 -28.75 28.51
C HIS A 469 -10.08 -28.75 28.66
N VAL A 470 -10.78 -28.98 27.55
CA VAL A 470 -12.21 -29.27 27.54
C VAL A 470 -12.39 -30.72 27.05
N GLU A 471 -12.99 -31.58 27.87
CA GLU A 471 -13.25 -32.96 27.46
C GLU A 471 -14.40 -33.01 26.44
N ARG A 472 -14.08 -33.18 25.17
CA ARG A 472 -15.05 -33.40 24.08
C ARG A 472 -14.53 -34.38 23.05
N ASN A 473 -15.46 -35.09 22.43
CA ASN A 473 -15.14 -35.96 21.29
C ASN A 473 -15.16 -35.14 20.00
N VAL A 474 -13.98 -34.75 19.55
CA VAL A 474 -13.75 -33.79 18.45
C VAL A 474 -14.02 -34.39 17.07
N ASP A 475 -13.96 -35.73 16.92
CA ASP A 475 -13.89 -36.40 15.60
C ASP A 475 -15.09 -36.14 14.68
N ARG A 476 -16.27 -35.85 15.26
CA ARG A 476 -17.50 -35.62 14.48
C ARG A 476 -17.70 -34.17 14.00
N GLU A 477 -17.06 -33.21 14.65
CA GLU A 477 -17.29 -31.77 14.40
C GLU A 477 -16.12 -31.06 13.69
N VAL A 478 -14.95 -31.72 13.60
CA VAL A 478 -13.73 -31.11 13.11
C VAL A 478 -13.87 -30.58 11.66
N THR A 479 -14.54 -31.32 10.81
CA THR A 479 -14.75 -30.93 9.41
C THR A 479 -15.59 -29.65 9.29
N ARG A 480 -16.66 -29.54 10.09
CA ARG A 480 -17.49 -28.34 10.12
C ARG A 480 -16.69 -27.15 10.64
N LEU A 481 -16.00 -27.30 11.76
CA LEU A 481 -15.17 -26.26 12.36
C LEU A 481 -14.10 -25.74 11.40
N MET A 482 -13.38 -26.64 10.70
CA MET A 482 -12.39 -26.27 9.70
C MET A 482 -13.00 -25.50 8.52
N ASN A 483 -14.22 -25.85 8.10
CA ASN A 483 -14.93 -25.14 7.05
C ASN A 483 -15.37 -23.75 7.50
N ASP A 484 -15.89 -23.61 8.71
CA ASP A 484 -16.30 -22.34 9.29
C ASP A 484 -15.08 -21.41 9.42
N TRP A 485 -13.98 -21.90 9.98
CA TRP A 485 -12.71 -21.14 10.07
C TRP A 485 -12.15 -20.73 8.71
N ARG A 486 -12.23 -21.63 7.71
CA ARG A 486 -11.82 -21.30 6.33
C ARG A 486 -12.62 -20.13 5.78
N GLN A 487 -13.92 -20.12 6.01
CA GLN A 487 -14.78 -19.01 5.57
C GLN A 487 -14.49 -17.72 6.32
N ASP A 488 -14.27 -17.79 7.63
CA ASP A 488 -13.98 -16.64 8.47
C ASP A 488 -12.65 -15.97 8.05
N VAL A 489 -11.58 -16.76 7.87
CA VAL A 489 -10.28 -16.23 7.40
C VAL A 489 -10.41 -15.65 5.99
N LYS A 490 -11.14 -16.32 5.09
CA LYS A 490 -11.36 -15.82 3.73
C LYS A 490 -12.11 -14.49 3.73
N LYS A 491 -13.18 -14.37 4.54
CA LYS A 491 -13.95 -13.13 4.68
C LYS A 491 -13.10 -12.01 5.27
N LEU A 492 -12.35 -12.29 6.35
CA LEU A 492 -11.46 -11.32 6.97
C LEU A 492 -10.39 -10.82 5.99
N MET A 493 -9.67 -11.72 5.32
CA MET A 493 -8.64 -11.34 4.37
C MET A 493 -9.21 -10.58 3.16
N SER A 494 -10.42 -10.94 2.71
CA SER A 494 -11.10 -10.18 1.63
C SER A 494 -11.54 -8.79 2.09
N TRP A 495 -11.94 -8.63 3.34
CA TRP A 495 -12.31 -7.33 3.90
C TRP A 495 -11.10 -6.45 4.16
N LEU A 496 -10.00 -7.02 4.68
CA LEU A 496 -8.73 -6.30 4.86
C LEU A 496 -8.13 -5.88 3.52
N ASP A 497 -8.18 -6.75 2.52
CA ASP A 497 -7.71 -6.55 1.14
C ASP A 497 -6.29 -5.97 1.03
N TRP A 498 -5.37 -6.43 1.90
CA TRP A 498 -4.02 -5.91 1.99
C TRP A 498 -3.14 -6.28 0.78
N SER A 499 -2.45 -5.30 0.24
CA SER A 499 -1.54 -5.49 -0.88
C SER A 499 -0.31 -6.34 -0.55
N VAL A 500 0.04 -6.50 0.72
CA VAL A 500 1.19 -7.30 1.17
C VAL A 500 1.06 -8.78 0.76
N TRP A 501 -0.15 -9.28 0.51
CA TRP A 501 -0.41 -10.64 0.02
C TRP A 501 -0.18 -10.80 -1.49
N VAL A 502 -0.02 -9.70 -2.22
CA VAL A 502 0.31 -9.72 -3.65
C VAL A 502 1.81 -9.97 -3.80
N LYS A 503 2.18 -11.13 -4.29
CA LYS A 503 3.58 -11.55 -4.46
C LYS A 503 3.70 -12.66 -5.48
N CYS A 504 4.85 -12.77 -6.16
CA CYS A 504 5.11 -13.87 -7.09
C CYS A 504 5.16 -15.20 -6.35
N ARG A 505 4.44 -16.18 -6.89
CA ARG A 505 4.41 -17.56 -6.40
C ARG A 505 4.45 -18.53 -7.57
N PRO A 506 5.50 -19.35 -7.70
CA PRO A 506 6.67 -19.44 -6.84
C PRO A 506 7.48 -18.13 -6.82
N ALA A 507 8.39 -17.98 -5.85
CA ALA A 507 9.32 -16.85 -5.81
C ALA A 507 10.19 -16.84 -7.06
N CYS A 508 10.47 -15.65 -7.58
CA CYS A 508 11.32 -15.49 -8.76
C CYS A 508 12.75 -15.96 -8.52
N SER A 509 13.41 -16.39 -9.59
CA SER A 509 14.81 -16.80 -9.57
C SER A 509 15.75 -15.59 -9.39
N THR A 510 17.05 -15.83 -9.23
CA THR A 510 18.06 -14.77 -9.15
C THR A 510 18.16 -13.95 -10.46
N GLU A 511 17.82 -14.56 -11.59
CA GLU A 511 17.81 -13.89 -12.90
C GLU A 511 16.53 -13.10 -13.17
N GLU A 512 15.62 -13.03 -12.22
CA GLU A 512 14.29 -12.44 -12.36
C GLU A 512 13.98 -11.46 -11.23
N ILE A 513 13.07 -10.54 -11.49
CA ILE A 513 12.40 -9.75 -10.45
C ILE A 513 10.90 -10.01 -10.48
N CYS A 514 10.28 -9.95 -9.32
CA CYS A 514 8.84 -9.97 -9.22
C CYS A 514 8.28 -8.59 -9.58
N TYR A 515 7.38 -8.55 -10.56
CA TYR A 515 6.82 -7.34 -11.13
C TYR A 515 5.29 -7.38 -11.11
N LEU A 516 4.67 -6.26 -10.81
CA LEU A 516 3.24 -6.07 -10.93
C LEU A 516 2.97 -5.24 -12.20
N PRO A 517 2.33 -5.80 -13.23
CA PRO A 517 2.12 -5.13 -14.51
C PRO A 517 1.40 -3.79 -14.37
N THR A 518 1.95 -2.76 -15.00
CA THR A 518 1.38 -1.42 -15.07
C THR A 518 0.67 -1.20 -16.40
N PRO A 519 -0.48 -0.49 -16.43
CA PRO A 519 -1.19 -0.21 -17.66
C PRO A 519 -0.39 0.70 -18.60
N ARG A 520 -0.59 0.58 -19.91
CA ARG A 520 -0.12 1.57 -20.88
C ARG A 520 -1.21 2.58 -21.19
N PRO A 521 -0.93 3.87 -21.14
CA PRO A 521 -1.86 4.86 -21.62
C PRO A 521 -2.01 4.73 -23.15
N ARG A 522 -3.24 4.50 -23.63
CA ARG A 522 -3.56 4.60 -25.04
C ARG A 522 -4.07 6.00 -25.31
N ARG A 523 -3.40 6.74 -26.20
CA ARG A 523 -3.94 8.01 -26.67
C ARG A 523 -5.26 7.72 -27.40
N PRO A 524 -6.37 8.36 -27.02
CA PRO A 524 -7.61 8.23 -27.79
C PRO A 524 -7.36 8.66 -29.24
N PRO A 525 -8.03 8.05 -30.23
CA PRO A 525 -7.93 8.51 -31.60
C PRO A 525 -8.32 10.00 -31.66
N PRO A 526 -7.67 10.79 -32.53
CA PRO A 526 -7.99 12.21 -32.66
C PRO A 526 -9.49 12.41 -32.90
N GLN A 527 -10.12 13.28 -32.12
CA GLN A 527 -11.57 13.58 -32.23
C GLN A 527 -11.99 14.26 -33.57
N SER A 528 -11.06 14.47 -34.52
CA SER A 528 -11.30 15.13 -35.80
C SER A 528 -11.98 14.25 -36.86
N LEU A 529 -12.49 13.08 -36.53
CA LEU A 529 -13.29 12.23 -37.45
C LEU A 529 -14.72 12.11 -37.00
N ASN A 530 -15.45 13.21 -36.98
CA ASN A 530 -16.91 13.25 -36.95
C ASN A 530 -17.52 12.76 -38.28
N ASN A 531 -17.18 11.55 -38.72
CA ASN A 531 -17.89 10.86 -39.79
C ASN A 531 -18.00 9.36 -39.41
N ALA A 532 -19.13 9.03 -38.82
CA ALA A 532 -19.51 7.65 -38.47
C ALA A 532 -19.57 6.67 -39.66
N LEU A 533 -19.23 7.11 -40.87
CA LEU A 533 -19.17 6.32 -42.10
C LEU A 533 -17.74 5.79 -42.40
N GLU A 534 -16.70 6.35 -41.83
CA GLU A 534 -15.32 5.87 -42.06
C GLU A 534 -14.85 4.85 -41.01
N ALA A 535 -15.49 4.74 -39.86
CA ALA A 535 -15.15 3.72 -38.84
C ALA A 535 -15.39 2.27 -39.34
N LYS A 536 -16.34 2.07 -40.25
CA LYS A 536 -16.57 0.77 -40.92
C LYS A 536 -15.46 0.39 -41.91
N SER A 537 -14.74 1.38 -42.45
CA SER A 537 -13.70 1.14 -43.45
C SER A 537 -12.34 0.76 -42.84
N PHE A 538 -12.14 0.98 -41.55
CA PHE A 538 -10.87 0.65 -40.89
C PHE A 538 -10.83 -0.78 -40.36
N THR A 539 -11.96 -1.32 -39.93
CA THR A 539 -12.07 -2.74 -39.52
C THR A 539 -12.06 -3.70 -40.70
N ASP A 540 -12.46 -3.26 -41.88
CA ASP A 540 -12.45 -4.08 -43.10
C ASP A 540 -11.08 -4.12 -43.83
N ARG A 541 -10.12 -3.28 -43.43
CA ARG A 541 -8.76 -3.24 -44.04
C ARG A 541 -7.69 -3.97 -43.25
N VAL A 542 -7.98 -4.32 -42.00
CA VAL A 542 -7.10 -5.17 -41.21
C VAL A 542 -7.80 -6.53 -41.10
N GLY A 543 -7.50 -7.40 -42.03
CA GLY A 543 -7.87 -8.81 -41.93
C GLY A 543 -7.40 -9.37 -40.59
N PRO A 544 -7.97 -10.48 -40.12
CA PRO A 544 -7.52 -11.14 -38.90
C PRO A 544 -5.99 -11.33 -39.02
N PRO A 545 -5.23 -11.06 -37.94
CA PRO A 545 -3.79 -11.30 -37.95
C PRO A 545 -3.54 -12.74 -38.37
N PRO A 546 -2.57 -13.02 -39.25
CA PRO A 546 -2.25 -14.37 -39.65
C PRO A 546 -1.97 -15.18 -38.39
N GLU A 547 -2.62 -16.35 -38.30
CA GLU A 547 -2.38 -17.32 -37.23
C GLU A 547 -0.88 -17.61 -37.16
N GLY A 548 -0.25 -17.26 -36.05
CA GLY A 548 1.19 -17.51 -35.84
C GLY A 548 2.06 -16.28 -35.61
N LEU A 549 1.54 -15.04 -35.70
CA LEU A 549 2.23 -13.84 -35.26
C LEU A 549 1.67 -13.43 -33.89
N ALA A 550 2.19 -14.08 -32.85
CA ALA A 550 2.14 -13.53 -31.51
C ALA A 550 2.82 -12.15 -31.55
N ILE A 551 2.06 -11.06 -31.38
CA ILE A 551 2.57 -9.73 -31.04
C ILE A 551 2.96 -9.84 -29.56
N ALA A 552 3.86 -10.75 -29.27
CA ALA A 552 4.45 -10.93 -27.98
C ALA A 552 5.91 -10.67 -28.18
N ASP A 553 6.46 -9.58 -27.72
CA ASP A 553 7.89 -9.67 -27.55
C ASP A 553 8.49 -8.42 -26.89
N SER A 554 7.65 -7.72 -26.10
CA SER A 554 8.19 -6.96 -25.01
C SER A 554 7.41 -7.31 -23.74
N PRO A 555 8.02 -7.92 -22.73
CA PRO A 555 7.39 -8.19 -21.45
C PRO A 555 6.88 -6.91 -20.78
N PHE A 556 7.41 -5.76 -21.22
CA PHE A 556 7.00 -4.43 -20.77
C PHE A 556 5.86 -3.83 -21.60
N PHE A 557 5.41 -4.51 -22.66
CA PHE A 557 4.52 -3.94 -23.66
C PHE A 557 3.35 -4.84 -24.04
N TYR A 558 2.94 -5.72 -23.12
CA TYR A 558 1.69 -6.43 -23.32
C TYR A 558 0.54 -5.45 -23.50
N VAL A 559 -0.20 -5.61 -24.59
CA VAL A 559 -1.55 -5.08 -24.69
C VAL A 559 -2.41 -5.96 -23.78
N THR A 560 -2.30 -5.72 -22.49
CA THR A 560 -3.12 -6.41 -21.50
C THR A 560 -4.57 -6.03 -21.76
N PRO A 561 -5.50 -6.99 -21.86
CA PRO A 561 -6.93 -6.69 -21.84
C PRO A 561 -7.25 -5.79 -20.65
N GLU A 562 -8.21 -4.91 -20.80
CA GLU A 562 -8.56 -3.95 -19.74
C GLU A 562 -8.93 -4.64 -18.40
N GLU A 563 -9.45 -5.86 -18.47
CA GLU A 563 -9.76 -6.68 -17.28
C GLU A 563 -8.50 -7.12 -16.52
N ASP A 564 -7.41 -7.46 -17.22
CA ASP A 564 -6.15 -7.82 -16.55
C ASP A 564 -5.50 -6.62 -15.86
N LEU A 565 -5.77 -5.40 -16.36
CA LEU A 565 -5.33 -4.15 -15.73
C LEU A 565 -6.16 -3.78 -14.50
N ARG A 566 -7.37 -4.30 -14.38
CA ARG A 566 -8.24 -4.06 -13.24
C ARG A 566 -7.71 -4.74 -11.97
N LYS A 567 -7.17 -5.96 -12.12
CA LYS A 567 -6.57 -6.74 -11.04
C LYS A 567 -5.23 -7.33 -11.51
N PRO A 568 -4.19 -6.50 -11.63
CA PRO A 568 -2.91 -6.97 -12.13
C PRO A 568 -2.38 -8.10 -11.23
N GLN A 569 -1.87 -9.15 -11.86
CA GLN A 569 -1.24 -10.28 -11.18
C GLN A 569 0.28 -10.14 -11.24
N PRO A 570 0.99 -10.42 -10.15
CA PRO A 570 2.44 -10.35 -10.14
C PRO A 570 3.04 -11.47 -11.01
N MET A 571 4.09 -11.15 -11.74
CA MET A 571 4.82 -12.07 -12.60
C MET A 571 6.32 -11.88 -12.46
N CYS A 572 7.10 -12.94 -12.74
CA CYS A 572 8.55 -12.84 -12.76
C CYS A 572 9.01 -12.30 -14.12
N LEU A 573 9.82 -11.23 -14.10
CA LEU A 573 10.47 -10.69 -15.28
C LEU A 573 11.95 -11.01 -15.28
N ARG A 574 12.45 -11.47 -16.40
CA ARG A 574 13.86 -11.78 -16.58
C ARG A 574 14.71 -10.52 -16.65
N ARG A 575 15.84 -10.51 -15.93
CA ARG A 575 16.81 -9.41 -15.89
C ARG A 575 17.84 -9.47 -17.01
N LEU A 576 17.98 -10.61 -17.64
CA LEU A 576 18.96 -10.91 -18.66
C LEU A 576 18.29 -11.32 -19.95
N GLN A 577 18.96 -11.12 -21.08
CA GLN A 577 18.46 -11.56 -22.38
C GLN A 577 18.27 -13.09 -22.43
N PRO A 578 17.27 -13.58 -23.17
CA PRO A 578 16.15 -12.80 -23.69
C PRO A 578 15.26 -12.30 -22.56
N TYR A 579 14.77 -11.07 -22.67
CA TYR A 579 13.81 -10.49 -21.73
C TYR A 579 12.43 -11.07 -22.04
N GLU A 580 12.00 -12.06 -21.28
CA GLU A 580 10.70 -12.74 -21.42
C GLU A 580 9.82 -12.54 -20.19
#